data_e8318027adce1ba0d859af84cadf3554
#
_entry.id   e8318027adce1ba0d859af84cadf3554
#
_cell.length_a   1.000
_cell.length_b   1.000
_cell.length_c   1.000
_cell.angle_alpha   90.00
_cell.angle_beta   90.00
_cell.angle_gamma   90.00
#
_symmetry.space_group_name_H-M   'P 1'
#
loop_
_entity.id
_entity.type
_entity.pdbx_description
1 polymer ?
#
loop_
_entity_poly.entity_id
_entity_poly.type
_entity_poly.pdbx_seq_one_letter_code
_entity_poly.pdbx_strand_id
1 'polypeptide(L)'
;MSATEPAAKKSRYLLTDWNPNDESKWDSKLAWRTLWITTYSLILAFCVWFLPSAIAPKLTLLGFHLDKSQLYWLTALPGLAAGILRLIYMFLPPLIGTRKLVGITSLLCIIPMVGWFFAVQDNTTPYWVLLTLAFMCGIGGGAFSGYMPSTGYFFPKRLVGTALGLQGGIGNLGMSVIL
;
A
#
# COMPACT_ATOMS: atom_id res chain seq x y z
N MET A 1 21.88 -22.94 44.85
CA MET A 1 20.50 -22.89 44.30
C MET A 1 20.52 -21.87 43.19
N SER A 2 20.66 -22.36 41.95
CA SER A 2 20.65 -21.52 40.73
C SER A 2 19.21 -21.32 40.33
N ALA A 3 18.71 -20.08 40.42
CA ALA A 3 17.40 -19.71 39.92
C ALA A 3 17.43 -19.75 38.41
N THR A 4 16.79 -20.73 37.82
CA THR A 4 16.51 -20.80 36.36
C THR A 4 15.55 -19.67 36.00
N GLU A 5 16.07 -18.64 35.37
CA GLU A 5 15.28 -17.56 34.78
C GLU A 5 14.25 -18.16 33.79
N PRO A 6 12.95 -17.86 33.92
CA PRO A 6 11.96 -18.43 33.02
C PRO A 6 12.22 -17.92 31.59
N ALA A 7 12.49 -18.87 30.69
CA ALA A 7 12.67 -18.58 29.27
C ALA A 7 11.52 -17.70 28.75
N ALA A 8 11.82 -16.45 28.46
CA ALA A 8 10.87 -15.52 27.91
C ALA A 8 10.24 -16.14 26.66
N LYS A 9 8.93 -16.33 26.67
CA LYS A 9 8.14 -16.92 25.57
C LYS A 9 8.40 -16.11 24.31
N LYS A 10 9.37 -16.57 23.48
CA LYS A 10 9.73 -15.90 22.22
C LYS A 10 8.44 -15.65 21.45
N SER A 11 8.03 -14.41 21.31
CA SER A 11 6.85 -14.05 20.56
C SER A 11 7.03 -14.56 19.11
N ARG A 12 6.16 -15.44 18.67
CA ARG A 12 6.17 -16.07 17.33
C ARG A 12 6.14 -15.04 16.18
N TYR A 13 5.99 -13.77 16.54
CA TYR A 13 5.82 -12.66 15.59
C TYR A 13 6.97 -11.65 15.60
N LEU A 14 7.95 -11.80 16.51
CA LEU A 14 9.12 -10.94 16.58
C LEU A 14 10.35 -11.72 16.10
N LEU A 15 11.00 -11.21 15.05
CA LEU A 15 12.24 -11.76 14.51
C LEU A 15 13.43 -11.19 15.32
N THR A 16 13.60 -11.66 16.56
CA THR A 16 14.61 -11.11 17.49
C THR A 16 16.05 -11.40 17.05
N ASP A 17 16.27 -12.51 16.33
CA ASP A 17 17.60 -12.96 15.89
C ASP A 17 17.76 -12.85 14.37
N TRP A 18 16.94 -12.01 13.70
CA TRP A 18 16.96 -11.84 12.26
C TRP A 18 18.15 -11.02 11.81
N ASN A 19 19.01 -11.62 10.99
CA ASN A 19 20.07 -10.92 10.28
C ASN A 19 20.13 -11.44 8.82
N PRO A 20 19.64 -10.69 7.84
CA PRO A 20 19.60 -11.15 6.45
C PRO A 20 20.99 -11.33 5.82
N ASN A 21 22.05 -10.71 6.39
CA ASN A 21 23.41 -10.84 5.88
C ASN A 21 24.18 -12.03 6.49
N ASP A 22 23.60 -12.73 7.45
CA ASP A 22 24.15 -13.95 8.06
C ASP A 22 23.39 -15.15 7.46
N GLU A 23 24.06 -15.95 6.66
CA GLU A 23 23.43 -17.09 5.97
C GLU A 23 22.87 -18.14 6.94
N SER A 24 23.40 -18.24 8.15
CA SER A 24 22.90 -19.15 9.18
C SER A 24 21.58 -18.69 9.79
N LYS A 25 21.26 -17.39 9.72
CA LYS A 25 20.09 -16.76 10.32
C LYS A 25 19.06 -16.30 9.30
N TRP A 26 19.41 -16.29 8.01
CA TRP A 26 18.52 -15.85 6.93
C TRP A 26 17.60 -16.99 6.47
N ASP A 27 16.29 -16.79 6.63
CA ASP A 27 15.29 -17.67 6.05
C ASP A 27 14.82 -17.14 4.70
N SER A 28 15.36 -17.73 3.65
CA SER A 28 15.02 -17.41 2.25
C SER A 28 13.51 -17.57 1.97
N LYS A 29 12.89 -18.63 2.50
CA LYS A 29 11.47 -18.91 2.27
C LYS A 29 10.59 -17.81 2.87
N LEU A 30 10.93 -17.34 4.08
CA LEU A 30 10.23 -16.24 4.72
C LEU A 30 10.40 -14.94 3.94
N ALA A 31 11.62 -14.62 3.47
CA ALA A 31 11.92 -13.43 2.69
C ALA A 31 11.11 -13.37 1.39
N TRP A 32 11.15 -14.43 0.58
CA TRP A 32 10.41 -14.50 -0.67
C TRP A 32 8.90 -14.50 -0.48
N ARG A 33 8.40 -15.17 0.55
CA ARG A 33 6.98 -15.12 0.91
C ARG A 33 6.54 -13.71 1.26
N THR A 34 7.36 -12.99 2.04
CA THR A 34 7.09 -11.59 2.40
C THR A 34 7.07 -10.71 1.16
N LEU A 35 8.05 -10.88 0.25
CA LEU A 35 8.08 -10.17 -1.02
C LEU A 35 6.78 -10.34 -1.80
N TRP A 36 6.33 -11.57 -2.00
CA TRP A 36 5.11 -11.83 -2.79
C TRP A 36 3.87 -11.25 -2.13
N ILE A 37 3.71 -11.38 -0.81
CA ILE A 37 2.57 -10.80 -0.08
C ILE A 37 2.58 -9.27 -0.21
N THR A 38 3.71 -8.62 0.00
CA THR A 38 3.82 -7.16 -0.11
C THR A 38 3.65 -6.68 -1.55
N THR A 39 4.10 -7.45 -2.56
CA THR A 39 3.93 -7.15 -3.98
C THR A 39 2.46 -7.22 -4.39
N TYR A 40 1.73 -8.28 -4.03
CA TYR A 40 0.29 -8.38 -4.30
C TYR A 40 -0.49 -7.26 -3.61
N SER A 41 -0.15 -6.96 -2.36
CA SER A 41 -0.76 -5.84 -1.65
C SER A 41 -0.46 -4.50 -2.32
N LEU A 42 0.73 -4.34 -2.91
CA LEU A 42 1.11 -3.13 -3.65
C LEU A 42 0.33 -3.00 -4.96
N ILE A 43 0.12 -4.10 -5.71
CA ILE A 43 -0.73 -4.10 -6.90
C ILE A 43 -2.13 -3.58 -6.56
N LEU A 44 -2.75 -4.15 -5.52
CA LEU A 44 -4.09 -3.74 -5.09
C LEU A 44 -4.11 -2.28 -4.62
N ALA A 45 -3.10 -1.86 -3.87
CA ALA A 45 -2.98 -0.47 -3.43
C ALA A 45 -2.87 0.51 -4.61
N PHE A 46 -2.14 0.14 -5.67
CA PHE A 46 -2.05 0.96 -6.89
C PHE A 46 -3.34 0.96 -7.70
N CYS A 47 -4.08 -0.14 -7.74
CA CYS A 47 -5.45 -0.14 -8.29
C CYS A 47 -6.32 0.90 -7.59
N VAL A 48 -6.28 0.96 -6.25
CA VAL A 48 -7.02 1.96 -5.48
C VAL A 48 -6.55 3.37 -5.78
N TRP A 49 -5.23 3.58 -5.85
CA TRP A 49 -4.64 4.89 -6.11
C TRP A 49 -5.08 5.45 -7.47
N PHE A 50 -5.10 4.62 -8.51
CA PHE A 50 -5.45 5.03 -9.88
C PHE A 50 -6.95 4.93 -10.19
N LEU A 51 -7.76 4.40 -9.28
CA LEU A 51 -9.21 4.26 -9.46
C LEU A 51 -9.91 5.58 -9.87
N PRO A 52 -9.64 6.74 -9.23
CA PRO A 52 -10.27 8.00 -9.64
C PRO A 52 -9.91 8.39 -11.08
N SER A 53 -8.68 8.10 -11.52
CA SER A 53 -8.25 8.36 -12.90
C SER A 53 -8.98 7.49 -13.93
N ALA A 54 -9.30 6.24 -13.55
CA ALA A 54 -10.07 5.33 -14.41
C ALA A 54 -11.56 5.70 -14.47
N ILE A 55 -12.12 6.22 -13.38
CA ILE A 55 -13.55 6.55 -13.25
C ILE A 55 -13.85 7.95 -13.80
N ALA A 56 -13.01 8.96 -13.54
CA ALA A 56 -13.28 10.35 -13.86
C ALA A 56 -13.74 10.60 -15.31
N PRO A 57 -13.14 10.01 -16.36
CA PRO A 57 -13.62 10.19 -17.73
C PRO A 57 -15.02 9.62 -17.98
N LYS A 58 -15.45 8.65 -17.15
CA LYS A 58 -16.74 7.96 -17.29
C LYS A 58 -17.87 8.62 -16.49
N LEU A 59 -17.55 9.50 -15.53
CA LEU A 59 -18.55 10.17 -14.70
C LEU A 59 -19.56 10.98 -15.54
N THR A 60 -19.11 11.64 -16.59
CA THR A 60 -20.00 12.38 -17.48
C THR A 60 -21.01 11.45 -18.20
N LEU A 61 -20.58 10.22 -18.56
CA LEU A 61 -21.46 9.21 -19.15
C LEU A 61 -22.48 8.66 -18.13
N LEU A 62 -22.13 8.69 -16.85
CA LEU A 62 -23.01 8.29 -15.74
C LEU A 62 -23.98 9.41 -15.32
N GLY A 63 -23.99 10.54 -16.02
CA GLY A 63 -24.91 11.65 -15.75
C GLY A 63 -24.42 12.65 -14.71
N PHE A 64 -23.16 12.62 -14.31
CA PHE A 64 -22.58 13.65 -13.45
C PHE A 64 -22.30 14.92 -14.24
N HIS A 65 -22.81 16.05 -13.78
CA HIS A 65 -22.58 17.38 -14.36
C HIS A 65 -21.32 18.01 -13.75
N LEU A 66 -20.15 17.51 -14.12
CA LEU A 66 -18.85 18.01 -13.66
C LEU A 66 -18.15 18.78 -14.77
N ASP A 67 -17.58 19.92 -14.43
CA ASP A 67 -16.75 20.69 -15.36
C ASP A 67 -15.35 20.06 -15.52
N LYS A 68 -14.59 20.52 -16.51
CA LYS A 68 -13.24 20.00 -16.79
C LYS A 68 -12.29 20.19 -15.59
N SER A 69 -12.40 21.30 -14.87
CA SER A 69 -11.56 21.57 -13.69
C SER A 69 -11.85 20.59 -12.58
N GLN A 70 -13.12 20.28 -12.34
CA GLN A 70 -13.56 19.31 -11.35
C GLN A 70 -13.04 17.90 -11.67
N LEU A 71 -13.08 17.48 -12.94
CA LEU A 71 -12.53 16.18 -13.37
C LEU A 71 -11.01 16.13 -13.21
N TYR A 72 -10.29 17.21 -13.51
CA TYR A 72 -8.84 17.28 -13.28
C TYR A 72 -8.48 17.18 -11.80
N TRP A 73 -9.23 17.83 -10.92
CA TRP A 73 -8.99 17.71 -9.49
C TRP A 73 -9.23 16.30 -8.96
N LEU A 74 -10.25 15.57 -9.45
CA LEU A 74 -10.48 14.18 -9.09
C LEU A 74 -9.31 13.27 -9.46
N THR A 75 -8.62 13.54 -10.57
CA THR A 75 -7.46 12.75 -11.00
C THR A 75 -6.14 13.18 -10.35
N ALA A 76 -6.00 14.47 -10.02
CA ALA A 76 -4.78 15.02 -9.42
C ALA A 76 -4.68 14.78 -7.91
N LEU A 77 -5.82 14.86 -7.22
CA LEU A 77 -5.88 14.82 -5.76
C LEU A 77 -5.33 13.53 -5.13
N PRO A 78 -5.56 12.32 -5.70
CA PRO A 78 -4.91 11.10 -5.22
C PRO A 78 -3.39 11.16 -5.26
N GLY A 79 -2.82 11.81 -6.29
CA GLY A 79 -1.38 12.01 -6.42
C GLY A 79 -0.82 12.92 -5.34
N LEU A 80 -1.48 14.03 -5.07
CA LEU A 80 -1.12 14.95 -3.99
C LEU A 80 -1.18 14.26 -2.62
N ALA A 81 -2.27 13.57 -2.33
CA ALA A 81 -2.45 12.82 -1.10
C ALA A 81 -1.38 11.73 -0.94
N ALA A 82 -1.08 11.00 -2.02
CA ALA A 82 -0.02 10.00 -2.02
C ALA A 82 1.35 10.60 -1.70
N GLY A 83 1.67 11.78 -2.26
CA GLY A 83 2.91 12.50 -1.98
C GLY A 83 3.07 12.82 -0.50
N ILE A 84 2.03 13.36 0.13
CA ILE A 84 2.01 13.66 1.57
C ILE A 84 2.13 12.38 2.40
N LEU A 85 1.34 11.35 2.07
CA LEU A 85 1.33 10.10 2.80
C LEU A 85 2.64 9.32 2.69
N ARG A 86 3.39 9.45 1.59
CA ARG A 86 4.72 8.84 1.45
C ARG A 86 5.69 9.28 2.55
N LEU A 87 5.61 10.53 2.97
CA LEU A 87 6.43 11.04 4.08
C LEU A 87 6.10 10.34 5.40
N ILE A 88 4.83 10.02 5.63
CA ILE A 88 4.39 9.29 6.83
C ILE A 88 4.78 7.82 6.72
N TYR A 89 4.48 7.19 5.58
CA TYR A 89 4.69 5.76 5.35
C TYR A 89 6.15 5.33 5.43
N MET A 90 7.11 6.20 5.09
CA MET A 90 8.53 5.87 5.18
C MET A 90 9.01 5.60 6.62
N PHE A 91 8.32 6.17 7.62
CA PHE A 91 8.66 5.96 9.04
C PHE A 91 7.90 4.81 9.69
N LEU A 92 6.84 4.29 9.07
CA LEU A 92 5.99 3.27 9.67
C LEU A 92 6.61 1.87 9.77
N PRO A 93 7.43 1.38 8.80
CA PRO A 93 7.96 0.02 8.85
C PRO A 93 8.72 -0.31 10.14
N PRO A 94 9.66 0.54 10.62
CA PRO A 94 10.38 0.25 11.87
C PRO A 94 9.50 0.39 13.11
N LEU A 95 8.41 1.18 13.06
CA LEU A 95 7.54 1.43 14.21
C LEU A 95 6.51 0.32 14.44
N ILE A 96 5.84 -0.11 13.38
CA ILE A 96 4.71 -1.05 13.50
C ILE A 96 4.96 -2.41 12.87
N GLY A 97 6.04 -2.54 12.11
CA GLY A 97 6.44 -3.76 11.40
C GLY A 97 5.59 -4.04 10.15
N THR A 98 6.18 -4.81 9.22
CA THR A 98 5.62 -5.12 7.89
C THR A 98 4.20 -5.68 7.94
N ARG A 99 3.95 -6.64 8.85
CA ARG A 99 2.65 -7.33 8.92
C ARG A 99 1.51 -6.38 9.26
N LYS A 100 1.69 -5.53 10.27
CA LYS A 100 0.67 -4.56 10.68
C LYS A 100 0.51 -3.47 9.63
N LEU A 101 1.63 -2.99 9.08
CA LEU A 101 1.62 -1.98 8.02
C LEU A 101 0.78 -2.42 6.83
N VAL A 102 1.05 -3.61 6.28
CA VAL A 102 0.30 -4.14 5.13
C VAL A 102 -1.16 -4.36 5.49
N GLY A 103 -1.47 -4.97 6.64
CA GLY A 103 -2.83 -5.22 7.06
C GLY A 103 -3.66 -3.95 7.24
N ILE A 104 -3.13 -2.96 7.96
CA ILE A 104 -3.81 -1.67 8.20
C ILE A 104 -4.03 -0.93 6.88
N THR A 105 -3.00 -0.84 6.03
CA THR A 105 -3.12 -0.17 4.73
C THR A 105 -4.16 -0.83 3.83
N SER A 106 -4.18 -2.17 3.77
CA SER A 106 -5.17 -2.90 2.98
C SER A 106 -6.60 -2.64 3.47
N LEU A 107 -6.81 -2.61 4.79
CA LEU A 107 -8.11 -2.26 5.37
C LEU A 107 -8.51 -0.81 5.06
N LEU A 108 -7.58 0.13 5.16
CA LEU A 108 -7.84 1.53 4.84
C LEU A 108 -8.17 1.73 3.35
N CYS A 109 -7.58 0.96 2.45
CA CYS A 109 -7.88 1.01 1.02
C CYS A 109 -9.30 0.51 0.69
N ILE A 110 -9.91 -0.34 1.52
CA ILE A 110 -11.29 -0.80 1.31
C ILE A 110 -12.27 0.35 1.43
N ILE A 111 -12.02 1.32 2.33
CA ILE A 111 -12.95 2.43 2.59
C ILE A 111 -13.23 3.25 1.32
N PRO A 112 -12.25 3.81 0.61
CA PRO A 112 -12.52 4.55 -0.62
C PRO A 112 -13.07 3.66 -1.74
N MET A 113 -12.71 2.37 -1.81
CA MET A 113 -13.26 1.44 -2.81
C MET A 113 -14.76 1.27 -2.63
N VAL A 114 -15.20 0.99 -1.40
CA VAL A 114 -16.64 0.87 -1.05
C VAL A 114 -17.35 2.23 -1.24
N GLY A 115 -16.70 3.31 -0.85
CA GLY A 115 -17.25 4.66 -1.06
C GLY A 115 -17.48 4.97 -2.55
N TRP A 116 -16.50 4.70 -3.41
CA TRP A 116 -16.65 4.88 -4.87
C TRP A 116 -17.74 3.97 -5.45
N PHE A 117 -17.83 2.72 -5.00
CA PHE A 117 -18.88 1.81 -5.45
C PHE A 117 -20.28 2.39 -5.25
N PHE A 118 -20.57 2.99 -4.10
CA PHE A 118 -21.86 3.64 -3.85
C PHE A 118 -21.98 5.00 -4.53
N ALA A 119 -20.92 5.80 -4.51
CA ALA A 119 -20.95 7.17 -5.03
C ALA A 119 -21.26 7.24 -6.54
N VAL A 120 -20.80 6.25 -7.33
CA VAL A 120 -21.04 6.24 -8.79
C VAL A 120 -22.44 5.76 -9.19
N GLN A 121 -23.19 5.17 -8.25
CA GLN A 121 -24.55 4.67 -8.53
C GLN A 121 -25.61 5.79 -8.47
N ASP A 122 -25.28 6.92 -7.83
CA ASP A 122 -26.17 8.06 -7.69
C ASP A 122 -25.47 9.32 -8.25
N ASN A 123 -25.93 9.77 -9.39
CA ASN A 123 -25.39 10.97 -10.06
C ASN A 123 -25.68 12.28 -9.31
N THR A 124 -26.49 12.24 -8.26
CA THR A 124 -26.72 13.37 -7.33
C THR A 124 -25.68 13.47 -6.23
N THR A 125 -24.72 12.49 -6.16
CA THR A 125 -23.64 12.51 -5.18
C THR A 125 -22.87 13.83 -5.25
N PRO A 126 -22.78 14.58 -4.11
CA PRO A 126 -22.11 15.87 -4.09
C PRO A 126 -20.62 15.76 -4.48
N TYR A 127 -20.12 16.74 -5.21
CA TYR A 127 -18.74 16.77 -5.67
C TYR A 127 -17.69 16.65 -4.55
N TRP A 128 -17.94 17.23 -3.37
CA TRP A 128 -17.04 17.14 -2.22
C TRP A 128 -16.89 15.70 -1.71
N VAL A 129 -17.91 14.84 -1.86
CA VAL A 129 -17.81 13.41 -1.53
C VAL A 129 -16.84 12.74 -2.48
N LEU A 130 -16.96 12.99 -3.79
CA LEU A 130 -16.05 12.45 -4.81
C LEU A 130 -14.61 12.90 -4.56
N LEU A 131 -14.40 14.17 -4.20
CA LEU A 131 -13.07 14.70 -3.82
C LEU A 131 -12.51 14.00 -2.59
N THR A 132 -13.31 13.79 -1.55
CA THR A 132 -12.89 13.11 -0.32
C THR A 132 -12.47 11.67 -0.64
N LEU A 133 -13.25 10.95 -1.41
CA LEU A 133 -12.94 9.59 -1.83
C LEU A 133 -11.67 9.55 -2.69
N ALA A 134 -11.49 10.51 -3.62
CA ALA A 134 -10.29 10.64 -4.42
C ALA A 134 -9.06 10.89 -3.55
N PHE A 135 -9.14 11.79 -2.56
CA PHE A 135 -8.07 12.02 -1.59
C PHE A 135 -7.70 10.74 -0.83
N MET A 136 -8.71 10.00 -0.34
CA MET A 136 -8.48 8.74 0.38
C MET A 136 -7.81 7.67 -0.49
N CYS A 137 -8.04 7.65 -1.80
CA CYS A 137 -7.35 6.75 -2.73
C CYS A 137 -5.83 6.96 -2.74
N GLY A 138 -5.35 8.13 -2.33
CA GLY A 138 -3.92 8.42 -2.15
C GLY A 138 -3.21 7.52 -1.14
N ILE A 139 -3.94 6.86 -0.23
CA ILE A 139 -3.40 5.85 0.69
C ILE A 139 -2.68 4.75 -0.10
N GLY A 140 -3.25 4.31 -1.21
CA GLY A 140 -2.64 3.30 -2.08
C GLY A 140 -1.28 3.72 -2.63
N GLY A 141 -1.14 4.99 -3.07
CA GLY A 141 0.13 5.52 -3.57
C GLY A 141 1.16 5.79 -2.45
N GLY A 142 0.69 6.12 -1.24
CA GLY A 142 1.52 6.25 -0.04
C GLY A 142 2.16 4.93 0.38
N ALA A 143 1.44 3.82 0.23
CA ALA A 143 1.87 2.48 0.61
C ALA A 143 3.21 2.06 0.02
N PHE A 144 3.57 2.54 -1.18
CA PHE A 144 4.83 2.26 -1.83
C PHE A 144 6.04 2.56 -0.92
N SER A 145 6.05 3.73 -0.29
CA SER A 145 7.15 4.16 0.58
C SER A 145 7.28 3.37 1.89
N GLY A 146 6.23 2.66 2.28
CA GLY A 146 6.27 1.75 3.43
C GLY A 146 6.60 0.31 3.03
N TYR A 147 6.05 -0.19 1.92
CA TYR A 147 6.21 -1.58 1.52
C TYR A 147 7.60 -1.90 0.97
N MET A 148 8.20 -0.99 0.19
CA MET A 148 9.52 -1.20 -0.38
C MET A 148 10.60 -1.35 0.71
N PRO A 149 10.77 -0.41 1.66
CA PRO A 149 11.72 -0.59 2.77
C PRO A 149 11.40 -1.81 3.62
N SER A 150 10.12 -2.04 3.91
CA SER A 150 9.65 -3.22 4.67
C SER A 150 10.15 -4.51 4.08
N THR A 151 10.04 -4.68 2.75
CA THR A 151 10.54 -5.85 2.04
C THR A 151 12.06 -5.92 2.07
N GLY A 152 12.73 -4.78 1.90
CA GLY A 152 14.20 -4.68 1.93
C GLY A 152 14.83 -5.24 3.22
N TYR A 153 14.17 -5.10 4.36
CA TYR A 153 14.66 -5.65 5.64
C TYR A 153 14.75 -7.18 5.68
N PHE A 154 14.08 -7.87 4.77
CA PHE A 154 14.08 -9.33 4.72
C PHE A 154 15.15 -9.90 3.79
N PHE A 155 15.84 -9.07 3.00
CA PHE A 155 16.79 -9.54 1.99
C PHE A 155 18.24 -9.15 2.31
N PRO A 156 19.22 -10.05 2.04
CA PRO A 156 20.63 -9.71 2.14
C PRO A 156 21.02 -8.68 1.08
N LYS A 157 22.09 -7.94 1.34
CA LYS A 157 22.58 -6.87 0.43
C LYS A 157 22.73 -7.32 -1.03
N ARG A 158 23.11 -8.59 -1.26
CA ARG A 158 23.27 -9.17 -2.61
C ARG A 158 21.96 -9.34 -3.39
N LEU A 159 20.84 -9.50 -2.71
CA LEU A 159 19.52 -9.78 -3.30
C LEU A 159 18.51 -8.64 -3.14
N VAL A 160 18.77 -7.68 -2.27
CA VAL A 160 17.81 -6.59 -1.99
C VAL A 160 17.43 -5.80 -3.24
N GLY A 161 18.39 -5.50 -4.11
CA GLY A 161 18.14 -4.79 -5.36
C GLY A 161 17.21 -5.57 -6.30
N THR A 162 17.41 -6.88 -6.44
CA THR A 162 16.54 -7.76 -7.24
C THR A 162 15.14 -7.83 -6.62
N ALA A 163 15.03 -8.01 -5.31
CA ALA A 163 13.75 -8.09 -4.61
C ALA A 163 12.94 -6.80 -4.76
N LEU A 164 13.57 -5.65 -4.56
CA LEU A 164 12.91 -4.35 -4.71
C LEU A 164 12.57 -4.04 -6.17
N GLY A 165 13.42 -4.42 -7.12
CA GLY A 165 13.15 -4.30 -8.55
C GLY A 165 11.94 -5.13 -8.98
N LEU A 166 11.83 -6.38 -8.52
CA LEU A 166 10.66 -7.22 -8.75
C LEU A 166 9.40 -6.61 -8.11
N GLN A 167 9.48 -6.19 -6.85
CA GLN A 167 8.34 -5.59 -6.17
C GLN A 167 7.88 -4.31 -6.84
N GLY A 168 8.79 -3.40 -7.19
CA GLY A 168 8.46 -2.15 -7.86
C GLY A 168 7.92 -2.38 -9.26
N GLY A 169 8.56 -3.25 -10.06
CA GLY A 169 8.13 -3.57 -11.42
C GLY A 169 6.75 -4.22 -11.46
N ILE A 170 6.56 -5.31 -10.73
CA ILE A 170 5.30 -6.06 -10.69
C ILE A 170 4.21 -5.24 -9.97
N GLY A 171 4.56 -4.51 -8.90
CA GLY A 171 3.61 -3.65 -8.19
C GLY A 171 2.95 -2.60 -9.08
N ASN A 172 3.69 -2.05 -10.05
CA ASN A 172 3.16 -1.08 -11.02
C ASN A 172 2.11 -1.68 -11.99
N LEU A 173 2.00 -3.00 -12.11
CA LEU A 173 0.92 -3.61 -12.89
C LEU A 173 -0.47 -3.23 -12.38
N GLY A 174 -0.61 -2.90 -11.09
CA GLY A 174 -1.88 -2.41 -10.53
C GLY A 174 -2.42 -1.19 -11.26
N MET A 175 -1.55 -0.28 -11.68
CA MET A 175 -1.91 0.87 -12.50
C MET A 175 -2.44 0.44 -13.89
N SER A 176 -1.73 -0.48 -14.55
CA SER A 176 -2.12 -0.95 -15.89
C SER A 176 -3.39 -1.80 -15.89
N VAL A 177 -3.71 -2.46 -14.77
CA VAL A 177 -4.92 -3.28 -14.64
C VAL A 177 -6.16 -2.42 -14.48
N ILE A 178 -6.07 -1.29 -13.78
CA ILE A 178 -7.23 -0.44 -13.47
C ILE A 178 -7.55 0.58 -14.58
N LEU A 179 -6.55 1.03 -15.32
CA LEU A 179 -6.70 1.99 -16.44
C LEU A 179 -7.08 1.28 -17.72
#